data_8dbdaef1c69180a15f8ae35c0cc98b8f
#
_entry.id   8dbdaef1c69180a15f8ae35c0cc98b8f
#
_cell.length_a   1.000
_cell.length_b   1.000
_cell.length_c   1.000
_cell.angle_alpha   90.00
_cell.angle_beta   90.00
_cell.angle_gamma   90.00
#
_symmetry.space_group_name_H-M   'P 1'
#
loop_
_entity.id
_entity.type
_entity.pdbx_description
1 polymer ?
#
loop_
_entity_poly.entity_id
_entity_poly.type
_entity_poly.pdbx_seq_one_letter_code
_entity_poly.pdbx_strand_id
1 'polypeptide(L)'
;QPTHCYDASRIKGPLVLEKRNKQEKFKTLLGSEIELKGENLVFTINDIAVDLAGTMGDESTSCSEDTTKVLVECAYFKPEEILGKARQYSLNSEASYKFERGVDFLAQEQVLRRFIAVVADHVKIKSLALKTEQRKVDRTEVEFDSERLNKIIGTELTEKEQKNYLNSLYFITDDMVEVPSHRSD
;
A
#
# COMPACT_ATOMS: atom_id res chain seq x y z
N GLN A 1 -2.01 -5.83 -2.96
CA GLN A 1 -1.13 -4.73 -2.49
C GLN A 1 -0.35 -4.17 -3.68
N PRO A 2 -0.49 -2.88 -4.04
CA PRO A 2 0.32 -2.26 -5.08
C PRO A 2 1.79 -2.16 -4.66
N THR A 3 2.68 -2.25 -5.65
CA THR A 3 4.11 -2.00 -5.51
C THR A 3 4.55 -1.02 -6.60
N HIS A 4 5.54 -0.18 -6.30
CA HIS A 4 6.12 0.71 -7.29
C HIS A 4 7.60 0.37 -7.51
N CYS A 5 8.06 0.50 -8.75
CA CYS A 5 9.43 0.18 -9.15
C CYS A 5 10.11 1.42 -9.73
N TYR A 6 11.22 1.80 -9.13
CA TYR A 6 12.08 2.87 -9.62
C TYR A 6 13.35 2.28 -10.24
N ASP A 7 13.85 2.88 -11.31
CA ASP A 7 15.22 2.64 -11.74
C ASP A 7 16.19 3.22 -10.72
N ALA A 8 16.86 2.36 -9.96
CA ALA A 8 17.75 2.79 -8.88
C ALA A 8 18.94 3.61 -9.40
N SER A 9 19.29 3.51 -10.68
CA SER A 9 20.35 4.31 -11.29
C SER A 9 19.95 5.78 -11.48
N ARG A 10 18.64 6.06 -11.52
CA ARG A 10 18.06 7.40 -11.67
C ARG A 10 17.81 8.10 -10.34
N ILE A 11 17.89 7.38 -9.22
CA ILE A 11 17.75 7.94 -7.87
C ILE A 11 19.08 8.58 -7.46
N LYS A 12 19.19 9.90 -7.54
CA LYS A 12 20.42 10.66 -7.28
C LYS A 12 20.43 11.38 -5.93
N GLY A 13 19.69 10.88 -4.96
CA GLY A 13 19.60 11.45 -3.62
C GLY A 13 18.70 10.62 -2.72
N PRO A 14 18.45 11.08 -1.49
CA PRO A 14 17.50 10.41 -0.62
C PRO A 14 16.08 10.49 -1.20
N LEU A 15 15.40 9.34 -1.21
CA LEU A 15 13.98 9.26 -1.52
C LEU A 15 13.20 9.53 -0.22
N VAL A 16 12.46 10.62 -0.18
CA VAL A 16 11.75 11.10 1.02
C VAL A 16 10.27 11.12 0.77
N LEU A 17 9.49 10.51 1.68
CA LEU A 17 8.04 10.61 1.68
C LEU A 17 7.61 11.80 2.52
N GLU A 18 6.87 12.73 1.94
CA GLU A 18 6.41 13.93 2.63
C GLU A 18 5.03 14.41 2.17
N LYS A 19 4.32 15.11 3.05
CA LYS A 19 3.17 15.91 2.68
C LYS A 19 3.66 17.26 2.18
N ARG A 20 3.14 17.67 1.02
CA ARG A 20 3.65 18.83 0.32
C ARG A 20 2.53 19.65 -0.28
N ASN A 21 2.56 20.94 -0.02
CA ASN A 21 1.68 21.92 -0.66
C ASN A 21 2.53 22.84 -1.56
N LYS A 22 2.99 22.32 -2.68
CA LYS A 22 3.81 23.04 -3.65
C LYS A 22 3.19 22.88 -5.04
N GLN A 23 3.08 23.98 -5.76
CA GLN A 23 2.70 23.96 -7.15
C GLN A 23 3.93 23.62 -7.98
N GLU A 24 3.88 22.48 -8.68
CA GLU A 24 4.97 22.00 -9.50
C GLU A 24 4.47 21.11 -10.64
N LYS A 25 5.22 21.13 -11.76
CA LYS A 25 4.94 20.25 -12.89
C LYS A 25 5.36 18.82 -12.54
N PHE A 26 4.56 17.87 -12.99
CA PHE A 26 4.78 16.45 -12.77
C PHE A 26 4.45 15.70 -14.06
N LYS A 27 5.43 14.97 -14.60
CA LYS A 27 5.26 14.18 -15.80
C LYS A 27 5.03 12.73 -15.43
N THR A 28 3.83 12.25 -15.65
CA THR A 28 3.43 10.90 -15.24
C THR A 28 4.14 9.82 -16.06
N LEU A 29 4.22 8.61 -15.50
CA LEU A 29 4.67 7.40 -16.22
C LEU A 29 3.90 7.14 -17.52
N LEU A 30 2.68 7.66 -17.63
CA LEU A 30 1.84 7.52 -18.82
C LEU A 30 2.09 8.62 -19.86
N GLY A 31 3.07 9.50 -19.62
CA GLY A 31 3.48 10.57 -20.52
C GLY A 31 2.61 11.82 -20.48
N SER A 32 1.59 11.88 -19.61
CA SER A 32 0.81 13.09 -19.40
C SER A 32 1.50 14.07 -18.47
N GLU A 33 1.43 15.36 -18.74
CA GLU A 33 1.89 16.40 -17.83
C GLU A 33 0.72 16.91 -17.00
N ILE A 34 0.90 16.96 -15.70
CA ILE A 34 -0.05 17.53 -14.74
C ILE A 34 0.64 18.60 -13.91
N GLU A 35 -0.14 19.42 -13.25
CA GLU A 35 0.36 20.37 -12.26
C GLU A 35 -0.14 19.97 -10.88
N LEU A 36 0.78 19.57 -9.98
CA LEU A 36 0.44 19.29 -8.60
C LEU A 36 0.00 20.58 -7.92
N LYS A 37 -1.11 20.55 -7.19
CA LYS A 37 -1.73 21.70 -6.49
C LYS A 37 -2.32 21.25 -5.16
N GLY A 38 -2.24 22.13 -4.17
CA GLY A 38 -2.72 21.83 -2.82
C GLY A 38 -1.85 20.79 -2.13
N GLU A 39 -2.35 20.24 -1.04
CA GLU A 39 -1.62 19.24 -0.26
C GLU A 39 -1.63 17.88 -0.96
N ASN A 40 -0.47 17.29 -1.15
CA ASN A 40 -0.27 15.96 -1.72
C ASN A 40 0.74 15.19 -0.87
N LEU A 41 0.54 13.87 -0.79
CA LEU A 41 1.56 12.96 -0.30
C LEU A 41 2.43 12.55 -1.49
N VAL A 42 3.72 12.84 -1.43
CA VAL A 42 4.66 12.61 -2.54
C VAL A 42 5.96 11.98 -2.06
N PHE A 43 6.60 11.22 -2.93
CA PHE A 43 8.02 10.93 -2.79
C PHE A 43 8.82 12.00 -3.52
N THR A 44 9.87 12.49 -2.89
CA THR A 44 10.76 13.49 -3.46
C THR A 44 12.21 13.04 -3.50
N ILE A 45 12.96 13.53 -4.48
CA ILE A 45 14.41 13.45 -4.57
C ILE A 45 14.94 14.86 -4.79
N ASN A 46 15.83 15.34 -3.90
CA ASN A 46 16.39 16.70 -3.98
C ASN A 46 15.31 17.78 -4.15
N ASP A 47 14.25 17.70 -3.36
CA ASP A 47 13.11 18.64 -3.38
C ASP A 47 12.27 18.65 -4.68
N ILE A 48 12.36 17.62 -5.51
CA ILE A 48 11.53 17.42 -6.71
C ILE A 48 10.62 16.21 -6.47
N ALA A 49 9.32 16.36 -6.74
CA ALA A 49 8.38 15.24 -6.65
C ALA A 49 8.66 14.23 -7.78
N VAL A 50 8.85 12.97 -7.40
CA VAL A 50 9.13 11.85 -8.33
C VAL A 50 8.06 10.76 -8.26
N ASP A 51 7.12 10.86 -7.32
CA ASP A 51 5.98 9.97 -7.23
C ASP A 51 4.86 10.66 -6.45
N LEU A 52 3.65 10.68 -7.00
CA LEU A 52 2.43 11.00 -6.28
C LEU A 52 2.01 9.72 -5.55
N ALA A 53 2.39 9.63 -4.30
CA ALA A 53 2.36 8.43 -3.48
C ALA A 53 1.01 7.67 -3.59
N GLY A 54 1.09 6.40 -3.88
CA GLY A 54 -0.07 5.53 -4.04
C GLY A 54 -0.96 5.82 -5.25
N THR A 55 -0.59 6.78 -6.09
CA THR A 55 -1.39 7.20 -7.24
C THR A 55 -0.64 7.04 -8.56
N MET A 56 0.52 7.70 -8.72
CA MET A 56 1.21 7.71 -10.02
C MET A 56 2.67 8.12 -9.87
N GLY A 57 3.58 7.31 -10.43
CA GLY A 57 4.99 7.65 -10.52
C GLY A 57 5.29 8.69 -11.61
N ASP A 58 6.44 9.36 -11.46
CA ASP A 58 7.00 10.28 -12.46
C ASP A 58 7.89 9.53 -13.46
N GLU A 59 7.90 9.99 -14.72
CA GLU A 59 8.69 9.39 -15.80
C GLU A 59 10.20 9.42 -15.52
N SER A 60 10.71 10.42 -14.79
CA SER A 60 12.13 10.61 -14.55
C SER A 60 12.81 9.46 -13.81
N THR A 61 12.05 8.72 -12.99
CA THR A 61 12.54 7.58 -12.20
C THR A 61 12.07 6.22 -12.72
N SER A 62 11.35 6.20 -13.85
CA SER A 62 10.78 4.99 -14.43
C SER A 62 11.84 3.96 -14.83
N CYS A 63 11.48 2.68 -14.73
CA CYS A 63 12.26 1.60 -15.31
C CYS A 63 12.16 1.60 -16.84
N SER A 64 13.21 1.12 -17.51
CA SER A 64 13.30 0.93 -18.95
C SER A 64 13.87 -0.47 -19.25
N GLU A 65 13.99 -0.82 -20.53
CA GLU A 65 14.60 -2.09 -20.95
C GLU A 65 16.07 -2.24 -20.49
N ASP A 66 16.77 -1.12 -20.30
CA ASP A 66 18.17 -1.10 -19.86
C ASP A 66 18.33 -1.12 -18.34
N THR A 67 17.22 -1.11 -17.58
CA THR A 67 17.27 -1.09 -16.12
C THR A 67 17.80 -2.41 -15.56
N THR A 68 18.91 -2.34 -14.84
CA THR A 68 19.56 -3.51 -14.22
C THR A 68 19.51 -3.50 -12.71
N LYS A 69 19.09 -2.40 -12.10
CA LYS A 69 18.95 -2.24 -10.66
C LYS A 69 17.64 -1.52 -10.34
N VAL A 70 16.81 -2.17 -9.57
CA VAL A 70 15.47 -1.67 -9.23
C VAL A 70 15.37 -1.41 -7.73
N LEU A 71 14.79 -0.27 -7.36
CA LEU A 71 14.28 -0.06 -6.02
C LEU A 71 12.79 -0.36 -6.06
N VAL A 72 12.35 -1.31 -5.25
CA VAL A 72 10.93 -1.68 -5.14
C VAL A 72 10.38 -1.09 -3.87
N GLU A 73 9.36 -0.26 -4.01
CA GLU A 73 8.58 0.29 -2.91
C GLU A 73 7.33 -0.58 -2.72
N CYS A 74 7.07 -0.98 -1.48
CA CYS A 74 5.86 -1.64 -1.06
C CYS A 74 5.40 -0.99 0.25
N ALA A 75 4.50 -0.01 0.13
CA ALA A 75 4.09 0.82 1.24
C ALA A 75 2.62 0.60 1.63
N TYR A 76 2.29 1.05 2.82
CA TYR A 76 0.93 1.36 3.24
C TYR A 76 0.78 2.88 3.31
N PHE A 77 -0.24 3.39 2.67
CA PHE A 77 -0.68 4.78 2.80
C PHE A 77 -2.05 4.80 3.47
N LYS A 78 -2.27 5.78 4.33
CA LYS A 78 -3.61 5.99 4.89
C LYS A 78 -4.58 6.33 3.76
N PRO A 79 -5.75 5.68 3.68
CA PRO A 79 -6.72 5.94 2.60
C PRO A 79 -7.06 7.42 2.42
N GLU A 80 -7.17 8.18 3.51
CA GLU A 80 -7.51 9.61 3.49
C GLU A 80 -6.44 10.47 2.79
N GLU A 81 -5.19 10.02 2.73
CA GLU A 81 -4.11 10.74 2.04
C GLU A 81 -4.18 10.56 0.51
N ILE A 82 -4.77 9.46 0.07
CA ILE A 82 -4.86 9.09 -1.35
C ILE A 82 -6.24 9.44 -1.92
N LEU A 83 -7.26 9.48 -1.08
CA LEU A 83 -8.65 9.66 -1.48
C LEU A 83 -8.83 10.90 -2.37
N GLY A 84 -9.40 10.68 -3.56
CA GLY A 84 -9.73 11.74 -4.52
C GLY A 84 -8.56 12.28 -5.33
N LYS A 85 -7.30 11.88 -5.06
CA LYS A 85 -6.13 12.39 -5.80
C LYS A 85 -6.14 11.97 -7.26
N ALA A 86 -6.48 10.73 -7.55
CA ALA A 86 -6.63 10.26 -8.93
C ALA A 86 -7.66 11.10 -9.70
N ARG A 87 -8.81 11.38 -9.09
CA ARG A 87 -9.84 12.22 -9.68
C ARG A 87 -9.39 13.67 -9.87
N GLN A 88 -8.71 14.24 -8.86
CA GLN A 88 -8.22 15.64 -8.88
C GLN A 88 -7.31 15.89 -10.09
N TYR A 89 -6.47 14.91 -10.43
CA TYR A 89 -5.50 15.02 -11.51
C TYR A 89 -5.90 14.29 -12.79
N SER A 90 -7.15 13.80 -12.88
CA SER A 90 -7.65 13.01 -14.02
C SER A 90 -6.77 11.79 -14.33
N LEU A 91 -6.20 11.20 -13.28
CA LEU A 91 -5.39 9.98 -13.35
C LEU A 91 -6.29 8.77 -13.07
N ASN A 92 -6.02 7.67 -13.78
CA ASN A 92 -6.70 6.41 -13.52
C ASN A 92 -5.63 5.34 -13.27
N SER A 93 -5.51 4.88 -12.03
CA SER A 93 -4.57 3.85 -11.67
C SER A 93 -5.20 2.81 -10.74
N GLU A 94 -4.86 1.54 -10.98
CA GLU A 94 -5.22 0.44 -10.09
C GLU A 94 -4.69 0.63 -8.66
N ALA A 95 -3.54 1.30 -8.53
CA ALA A 95 -2.94 1.59 -7.24
C ALA A 95 -3.82 2.52 -6.41
N SER A 96 -4.22 3.69 -6.98
CA SER A 96 -5.07 4.64 -6.27
C SER A 96 -6.41 4.02 -5.87
N TYR A 97 -7.02 3.25 -6.77
CA TYR A 97 -8.26 2.54 -6.49
C TYR A 97 -8.17 1.61 -5.28
N LYS A 98 -7.03 0.91 -5.12
CA LYS A 98 -6.80 0.00 -3.98
C LYS A 98 -6.45 0.75 -2.71
N PHE A 99 -5.57 1.74 -2.78
CA PHE A 99 -5.17 2.51 -1.60
C PHE A 99 -6.30 3.36 -1.03
N GLU A 100 -7.15 3.95 -1.85
CA GLU A 100 -8.32 4.72 -1.40
C GLU A 100 -9.31 3.88 -0.57
N ARG A 101 -9.36 2.57 -0.79
CA ARG A 101 -10.25 1.63 -0.09
C ARG A 101 -9.59 0.93 1.08
N GLY A 102 -8.32 1.19 1.28
CA GLY A 102 -7.51 0.49 2.27
C GLY A 102 -6.88 -0.78 1.70
N VAL A 103 -5.64 -0.99 2.08
CA VAL A 103 -4.87 -2.21 1.82
C VAL A 103 -4.38 -2.77 3.15
N ASP A 104 -4.03 -4.04 3.18
CA ASP A 104 -3.50 -4.67 4.38
C ASP A 104 -2.19 -4.00 4.82
N PHE A 105 -2.22 -3.36 5.98
CA PHE A 105 -1.10 -2.60 6.51
C PHE A 105 0.04 -3.47 7.09
N LEU A 106 -0.13 -4.78 7.17
CA LEU A 106 0.90 -5.73 7.60
C LEU A 106 1.41 -6.64 6.45
N ALA A 107 0.86 -6.53 5.25
CA ALA A 107 1.18 -7.43 4.14
C ALA A 107 2.48 -7.12 3.40
N GLN A 108 3.17 -5.99 3.67
CA GLN A 108 4.29 -5.50 2.84
C GLN A 108 5.40 -6.54 2.68
N GLU A 109 5.80 -7.20 3.76
CA GLU A 109 6.85 -8.22 3.69
C GLU A 109 6.43 -9.43 2.84
N GLN A 110 5.21 -9.92 3.03
CA GLN A 110 4.66 -11.04 2.27
C GLN A 110 4.57 -10.70 0.78
N VAL A 111 4.12 -9.48 0.45
CA VAL A 111 4.02 -8.99 -0.92
C VAL A 111 5.40 -8.88 -1.57
N LEU A 112 6.40 -8.33 -0.87
CA LEU A 112 7.77 -8.26 -1.38
C LEU A 112 8.37 -9.65 -1.59
N ARG A 113 8.15 -10.59 -0.69
CA ARG A 113 8.58 -11.98 -0.87
C ARG A 113 7.96 -12.60 -2.12
N ARG A 114 6.66 -12.36 -2.34
CA ARG A 114 5.98 -12.83 -3.55
C ARG A 114 6.50 -12.15 -4.81
N PHE A 115 6.73 -10.84 -4.76
CA PHE A 115 7.34 -10.08 -5.86
C PHE A 115 8.71 -10.65 -6.24
N ILE A 116 9.58 -10.86 -5.25
CA ILE A 116 10.93 -11.43 -5.46
C ILE A 116 10.83 -12.83 -6.09
N ALA A 117 9.92 -13.68 -5.60
CA ALA A 117 9.72 -15.01 -6.14
C ALA A 117 9.31 -14.97 -7.62
N VAL A 118 8.35 -14.11 -7.98
CA VAL A 118 7.92 -13.94 -9.37
C VAL A 118 9.06 -13.43 -10.26
N VAL A 119 9.83 -12.45 -9.79
CA VAL A 119 10.99 -11.93 -10.54
C VAL A 119 12.06 -13.01 -10.73
N ALA A 120 12.32 -13.83 -9.70
CA ALA A 120 13.32 -14.90 -9.76
C ALA A 120 12.98 -16.01 -10.77
N ASP A 121 11.68 -16.19 -11.10
CA ASP A 121 11.26 -17.13 -12.16
C ASP A 121 11.66 -16.64 -13.57
N HIS A 122 11.95 -15.35 -13.74
CA HIS A 122 12.25 -14.75 -15.03
C HIS A 122 13.71 -14.31 -15.19
N VAL A 123 14.34 -13.87 -14.09
CA VAL A 123 15.72 -13.35 -14.12
C VAL A 123 16.53 -13.80 -12.91
N LYS A 124 17.84 -13.92 -13.10
CA LYS A 124 18.76 -14.22 -12.00
C LYS A 124 19.00 -12.97 -11.15
N ILE A 125 18.52 -12.97 -9.92
CA ILE A 125 18.79 -11.93 -8.95
C ILE A 125 20.24 -12.05 -8.46
N LYS A 126 21.05 -11.02 -8.64
CA LYS A 126 22.47 -11.01 -8.23
C LYS A 126 22.67 -10.61 -6.78
N SER A 127 21.88 -9.65 -6.30
CA SER A 127 21.94 -9.15 -4.93
C SER A 127 20.59 -8.59 -4.52
N LEU A 128 20.32 -8.61 -3.22
CA LEU A 128 19.10 -8.08 -2.64
C LEU A 128 19.46 -7.33 -1.36
N ALA A 129 18.88 -6.16 -1.17
CA ALA A 129 18.93 -5.42 0.08
C ALA A 129 17.51 -5.04 0.49
N LEU A 130 17.21 -5.10 1.76
CA LEU A 130 15.92 -4.73 2.31
C LEU A 130 16.11 -3.62 3.35
N LYS A 131 15.28 -2.59 3.24
CA LYS A 131 15.10 -1.58 4.28
C LYS A 131 13.62 -1.55 4.65
N THR A 132 13.33 -1.66 5.92
CA THR A 132 11.97 -1.55 6.45
C THR A 132 11.88 -0.34 7.38
N GLU A 133 10.81 0.43 7.22
CA GLU A 133 10.41 1.48 8.14
C GLU A 133 8.97 1.17 8.57
N GLN A 134 8.83 0.47 9.68
CA GLN A 134 7.51 0.16 10.21
C GLN A 134 7.20 1.06 11.41
N ARG A 135 6.03 1.66 11.39
CA ARG A 135 5.43 2.21 12.62
C ARG A 135 4.69 1.08 13.33
N LYS A 136 4.73 1.10 14.65
CA LYS A 136 3.85 0.23 15.43
C LYS A 136 2.40 0.57 15.05
N VAL A 137 1.69 -0.42 14.57
CA VAL A 137 0.26 -0.32 14.31
C VAL A 137 -0.44 -1.18 15.35
N ASP A 138 -1.34 -0.59 16.09
CA ASP A 138 -2.12 -1.32 17.07
C ASP A 138 -3.16 -2.16 16.32
N ARG A 139 -3.28 -3.42 16.73
CA ARG A 139 -4.30 -4.31 16.18
C ARG A 139 -5.66 -3.92 16.75
N THR A 140 -6.68 -4.03 15.93
CA THR A 140 -8.04 -3.78 16.38
C THR A 140 -8.55 -5.01 17.12
N GLU A 141 -8.97 -4.82 18.35
CA GLU A 141 -9.63 -5.84 19.16
C GLU A 141 -11.06 -5.41 19.45
N VAL A 142 -11.99 -6.35 19.38
CA VAL A 142 -13.40 -6.13 19.69
C VAL A 142 -13.89 -7.17 20.70
N GLU A 143 -14.80 -6.74 21.55
CA GLU A 143 -15.46 -7.65 22.49
C GLU A 143 -16.34 -8.66 21.74
N PHE A 144 -16.26 -9.92 22.12
CA PHE A 144 -17.06 -10.97 21.52
C PHE A 144 -18.40 -11.12 22.25
N ASP A 145 -19.48 -10.85 21.53
CA ASP A 145 -20.86 -10.98 22.04
C ASP A 145 -21.65 -11.96 21.17
N SER A 146 -21.72 -13.22 21.63
CA SER A 146 -22.36 -14.33 20.91
C SER A 146 -23.85 -14.11 20.72
N GLU A 147 -24.56 -13.56 21.74
CA GLU A 147 -25.99 -13.33 21.66
C GLU A 147 -26.33 -12.23 20.65
N ARG A 148 -25.58 -11.12 20.72
CA ARG A 148 -25.71 -10.01 19.76
C ARG A 148 -25.41 -10.46 18.34
N LEU A 149 -24.39 -11.29 18.15
CA LEU A 149 -24.04 -11.84 16.84
C LEU A 149 -25.19 -12.65 16.26
N ASN A 150 -25.74 -13.62 17.02
CA ASN A 150 -26.89 -14.41 16.61
C ASN A 150 -28.12 -13.54 16.27
N LYS A 151 -28.36 -12.51 17.06
CA LYS A 151 -29.48 -11.58 16.82
C LYS A 151 -29.31 -10.80 15.51
N ILE A 152 -28.07 -10.35 15.19
CA ILE A 152 -27.81 -9.59 13.97
C ILE A 152 -27.91 -10.48 12.72
N ILE A 153 -27.34 -11.69 12.75
CA ILE A 153 -27.31 -12.58 11.58
C ILE A 153 -28.56 -13.48 11.50
N GLY A 154 -29.43 -13.49 12.52
CA GLY A 154 -30.66 -14.29 12.53
C GLY A 154 -30.43 -15.79 12.69
N THR A 155 -29.44 -16.19 13.51
CA THR A 155 -29.07 -17.60 13.74
C THR A 155 -29.12 -17.98 15.21
N GLU A 156 -28.95 -19.26 15.50
CA GLU A 156 -28.85 -19.83 16.86
C GLU A 156 -27.55 -20.63 17.01
N LEU A 157 -26.44 -20.12 16.46
CA LEU A 157 -25.14 -20.77 16.55
C LEU A 157 -24.61 -20.73 18.00
N THR A 158 -23.99 -21.80 18.41
CA THR A 158 -23.24 -21.81 19.67
C THR A 158 -21.99 -20.91 19.57
N GLU A 159 -21.52 -20.41 20.69
CA GLU A 159 -20.27 -19.62 20.75
C GLU A 159 -19.09 -20.34 20.09
N LYS A 160 -18.96 -21.65 20.28
CA LYS A 160 -17.91 -22.47 19.67
C LYS A 160 -18.01 -22.47 18.15
N GLU A 161 -19.19 -22.59 17.59
CA GLU A 161 -19.40 -22.57 16.14
C GLU A 161 -19.09 -21.18 15.57
N GLN A 162 -19.52 -20.12 16.25
CA GLN A 162 -19.21 -18.75 15.85
C GLN A 162 -17.70 -18.48 15.84
N LYS A 163 -16.99 -18.89 16.92
CA LYS A 163 -15.52 -18.78 17.00
C LYS A 163 -14.81 -19.61 15.91
N ASN A 164 -15.32 -20.80 15.59
CA ASN A 164 -14.77 -21.60 14.49
C ASN A 164 -14.91 -20.90 13.12
N TYR A 165 -16.05 -20.24 12.85
CA TYR A 165 -16.22 -19.45 11.63
C TYR A 165 -15.26 -18.26 11.60
N LEU A 166 -15.14 -17.50 12.68
CA LEU A 166 -14.23 -16.37 12.79
C LEU A 166 -12.77 -16.80 12.58
N ASN A 167 -12.35 -17.89 13.23
CA ASN A 167 -11.00 -18.43 13.07
C ASN A 167 -10.71 -18.88 11.62
N SER A 168 -11.71 -19.43 10.91
CA SER A 168 -11.56 -19.79 9.50
C SER A 168 -11.36 -18.57 8.58
N LEU A 169 -11.75 -17.39 9.05
CA LEU A 169 -11.56 -16.09 8.38
C LEU A 169 -10.37 -15.30 8.94
N TYR A 170 -9.47 -15.98 9.67
CA TYR A 170 -8.24 -15.42 10.25
C TYR A 170 -8.43 -14.43 11.41
N PHE A 171 -9.61 -14.36 12.00
CA PHE A 171 -9.78 -13.69 13.29
C PHE A 171 -9.16 -14.55 14.40
N ILE A 172 -8.52 -13.93 15.36
CA ILE A 172 -8.05 -14.64 16.56
C ILE A 172 -9.08 -14.43 17.65
N THR A 173 -9.61 -15.53 18.21
CA THR A 173 -10.73 -15.50 19.13
C THR A 173 -10.34 -16.09 20.48
N ASP A 174 -9.70 -15.27 21.31
CA ASP A 174 -9.41 -15.57 22.72
C ASP A 174 -10.47 -14.87 23.61
N ASP A 175 -10.05 -14.08 24.58
CA ASP A 175 -10.95 -13.25 25.41
C ASP A 175 -11.55 -12.08 24.60
N MET A 176 -10.80 -11.55 23.67
CA MET A 176 -11.22 -10.57 22.69
C MET A 176 -11.08 -11.16 21.29
N VAL A 177 -11.76 -10.57 20.31
CA VAL A 177 -11.59 -10.91 18.90
C VAL A 177 -10.61 -9.94 18.26
N GLU A 178 -9.42 -10.44 17.91
CA GLU A 178 -8.45 -9.67 17.11
C GLU A 178 -8.88 -9.65 15.65
N VAL A 179 -9.06 -8.46 15.10
CA VAL A 179 -9.45 -8.26 13.70
C VAL A 179 -8.22 -8.38 12.81
N PRO A 180 -8.28 -9.21 11.74
CA PRO A 180 -7.16 -9.33 10.79
C PRO A 180 -6.84 -8.02 10.10
N SER A 181 -5.57 -7.76 9.83
CA SER A 181 -5.09 -6.50 9.24
C SER A 181 -5.63 -6.20 7.83
N HIS A 182 -6.09 -7.23 7.12
CA HIS A 182 -6.71 -7.06 5.80
C HIS A 182 -8.20 -6.64 5.87
N ARG A 183 -8.81 -6.62 7.04
CA ARG A 183 -10.17 -6.15 7.26
C ARG A 183 -10.11 -4.69 7.67
N SER A 184 -10.40 -3.81 6.73
CA SER A 184 -10.41 -2.35 6.92
C SER A 184 -11.83 -1.79 7.06
N ASP A 185 -12.81 -2.65 7.00
CA ASP A 185 -14.26 -2.39 7.07
C ASP A 185 -14.85 -2.50 8.49
#